data_62bb9c7f256a21a868b7e7c3b9be5e57
#
_entry.id   62bb9c7f256a21a868b7e7c3b9be5e57
#
_cell.length_a   1.000
_cell.length_b   1.000
_cell.length_c   1.000
_cell.angle_alpha   90.00
_cell.angle_beta   90.00
_cell.angle_gamma   90.00
#
_symmetry.space_group_name_H-M   'P 1'
#
loop_
_entity.id
_entity.type
_entity.pdbx_description
1 polymer ?
#
loop_
_entity_poly.entity_id
_entity_poly.type
_entity_poly.pdbx_seq_one_letter_code
_entity_poly.pdbx_strand_id
1 'polypeptide(L)'
;MHDRFAAKTHGCLVRNALAWDEYWRWDVDDEVVAMYYDAADEPQGYLVYLLKREIFKIKEMVYLNDEARRGMWDYVTAHYSMVTEVSGCNYTNHSLAFTLEDSDIRETVQPYVMARIVDFAAFIMSYNFAEASSGDAITFRIHDKVLDWNEQEFTVRFHADGTHTLSAEPSPYTAEMSIGTATCMLMGYKRPAYLKSIDRLTADAKTTALLERLIPTGKAYFSDYI
;
A
#
# COMPACT_ATOMS: atom_id res chain seq x y z
N MET A 1 13.23 10.43 -8.02
CA MET A 1 11.94 10.90 -7.49
C MET A 1 11.08 9.73 -7.01
N HIS A 2 10.81 8.74 -7.86
CA HIS A 2 10.02 7.54 -7.50
C HIS A 2 10.58 6.82 -6.24
N ASP A 3 11.88 6.64 -6.11
CA ASP A 3 12.48 5.97 -4.94
C ASP A 3 12.19 6.73 -3.62
N ARG A 4 12.16 8.08 -3.66
CA ARG A 4 11.77 8.90 -2.51
C ARG A 4 10.31 8.70 -2.12
N PHE A 5 9.44 8.48 -3.11
CA PHE A 5 8.04 8.14 -2.90
C PHE A 5 7.89 6.72 -2.34
N ALA A 6 8.54 5.73 -2.98
CA ALA A 6 8.49 4.33 -2.57
C ALA A 6 9.00 4.12 -1.13
N ALA A 7 10.08 4.81 -0.74
CA ALA A 7 10.64 4.73 0.61
C ALA A 7 9.66 5.22 1.71
N LYS A 8 8.65 6.01 1.36
CA LYS A 8 7.64 6.55 2.30
C LYS A 8 6.27 5.90 2.15
N THR A 9 6.12 5.01 1.17
CA THR A 9 4.80 4.46 0.79
C THR A 9 4.77 2.96 1.04
N HIS A 10 3.92 2.53 1.97
CA HIS A 10 3.77 1.12 2.32
C HIS A 10 3.41 0.27 1.09
N GLY A 11 4.18 -0.79 0.84
CA GLY A 11 3.94 -1.74 -0.25
C GLY A 11 4.29 -1.25 -1.66
N CYS A 12 4.79 -0.02 -1.81
CA CYS A 12 5.25 0.48 -3.10
C CYS A 12 6.55 -0.22 -3.53
N LEU A 13 6.61 -0.63 -4.78
CA LEU A 13 7.80 -1.25 -5.35
C LEU A 13 8.90 -0.20 -5.54
N VAL A 14 10.13 -0.51 -5.09
CA VAL A 14 11.32 0.23 -5.49
C VAL A 14 11.76 -0.30 -6.85
N ARG A 15 11.53 0.48 -7.90
CA ARG A 15 11.81 0.08 -9.27
C ARG A 15 13.31 0.12 -9.56
N ASN A 16 13.91 -1.02 -9.86
CA ASN A 16 15.23 -1.10 -10.46
C ASN A 16 15.18 -0.90 -11.98
N ALA A 17 16.31 -0.96 -12.67
CA ALA A 17 16.36 -0.77 -14.12
C ALA A 17 15.42 -1.73 -14.87
N LEU A 18 15.37 -3.01 -14.47
CA LEU A 18 14.50 -4.01 -15.11
C LEU A 18 13.00 -3.66 -14.90
N ALA A 19 12.62 -3.23 -13.70
CA ALA A 19 11.24 -2.84 -13.44
C ALA A 19 10.82 -1.58 -14.25
N TRP A 20 11.76 -0.64 -14.47
CA TRP A 20 11.53 0.49 -15.35
C TRP A 20 11.43 0.07 -16.82
N ASP A 21 12.26 -0.86 -17.29
CA ASP A 21 12.18 -1.41 -18.65
C ASP A 21 10.84 -2.11 -18.87
N GLU A 22 10.33 -2.87 -17.89
CA GLU A 22 9.02 -3.49 -17.93
C GLU A 22 7.88 -2.46 -17.92
N TYR A 23 7.99 -1.42 -17.10
CA TYR A 23 6.99 -0.34 -17.03
C TYR A 23 6.78 0.35 -18.38
N TRP A 24 7.87 0.58 -19.14
CA TRP A 24 7.83 1.24 -20.44
C TRP A 24 7.63 0.30 -21.64
N ARG A 25 7.64 -1.01 -21.45
CA ARG A 25 7.69 -2.00 -22.54
C ARG A 25 6.54 -1.90 -23.52
N TRP A 26 5.33 -1.61 -23.06
CA TRP A 26 4.11 -1.82 -23.83
C TRP A 26 3.46 -0.55 -24.38
N ASP A 27 3.87 0.62 -23.92
CA ASP A 27 3.15 1.88 -24.18
C ASP A 27 4.06 3.05 -24.63
N VAL A 28 5.21 2.77 -25.22
CA VAL A 28 6.33 3.72 -25.40
C VAL A 28 6.04 4.89 -26.34
N ASP A 29 5.16 4.73 -27.33
CA ASP A 29 5.11 5.67 -28.47
C ASP A 29 4.25 6.91 -28.24
N ASP A 30 3.31 6.90 -27.30
CA ASP A 30 2.33 7.98 -27.09
C ASP A 30 2.35 8.58 -25.68
N GLU A 31 3.16 8.05 -24.76
CA GLU A 31 3.18 8.48 -23.35
C GLU A 31 4.02 9.74 -23.16
N VAL A 32 3.48 10.67 -22.40
CA VAL A 32 4.15 11.91 -22.01
C VAL A 32 4.43 11.87 -20.51
N VAL A 33 5.65 12.28 -20.13
CA VAL A 33 6.03 12.47 -18.74
C VAL A 33 6.12 13.97 -18.45
N ALA A 34 5.30 14.44 -17.52
CA ALA A 34 5.39 15.79 -16.96
C ALA A 34 5.96 15.73 -15.55
N MET A 35 6.90 16.63 -15.25
CA MET A 35 7.55 16.73 -13.95
C MET A 35 7.16 18.02 -13.25
N TYR A 36 6.85 17.92 -11.95
CA TYR A 36 6.65 19.08 -11.11
C TYR A 36 7.93 19.37 -10.31
N TYR A 37 8.42 20.61 -10.42
CA TYR A 37 9.55 21.12 -9.67
C TYR A 37 9.08 22.19 -8.67
N ASP A 38 9.65 22.22 -7.48
CA ASP A 38 9.40 23.27 -6.51
C ASP A 38 10.21 24.55 -6.81
N ALA A 39 10.07 25.57 -5.95
CA ALA A 39 10.79 26.84 -6.10
C ALA A 39 12.32 26.73 -6.00
N ALA A 40 12.84 25.60 -5.49
CA ALA A 40 14.26 25.32 -5.41
C ALA A 40 14.77 24.48 -6.60
N ASP A 41 13.93 24.30 -7.65
CA ASP A 41 14.20 23.46 -8.82
C ASP A 41 14.41 21.98 -8.47
N GLU A 42 13.79 21.51 -7.36
CA GLU A 42 13.83 20.12 -6.96
C GLU A 42 12.58 19.39 -7.42
N PRO A 43 12.71 18.15 -7.99
CA PRO A 43 11.57 17.38 -8.46
C PRO A 43 10.73 16.86 -7.27
N GLN A 44 9.46 17.24 -7.21
CA GLN A 44 8.51 16.88 -6.16
C GLN A 44 7.35 16.00 -6.64
N GLY A 45 7.18 15.83 -7.95
CA GLY A 45 6.15 14.97 -8.51
C GLY A 45 6.37 14.68 -9.98
N TYR A 46 5.72 13.62 -10.47
CA TYR A 46 5.62 13.36 -11.90
C TYR A 46 4.26 12.76 -12.26
N LEU A 47 3.88 12.98 -13.51
CA LEU A 47 2.66 12.52 -14.12
C LEU A 47 3.03 11.80 -15.43
N VAL A 48 2.61 10.55 -15.57
CA VAL A 48 2.68 9.80 -16.82
C VAL A 48 1.27 9.73 -17.39
N TYR A 49 1.09 10.21 -18.61
CA TYR A 49 -0.22 10.30 -19.24
C TYR A 49 -0.14 10.16 -20.75
N LEU A 50 -1.30 9.96 -21.35
CA LEU A 50 -1.48 10.05 -22.80
C LEU A 50 -2.75 10.86 -23.11
N LEU A 51 -2.70 11.56 -24.25
CA LEU A 51 -3.83 12.27 -24.82
C LEU A 51 -4.32 11.51 -26.05
N LYS A 52 -5.52 10.94 -25.95
CA LYS A 52 -6.08 10.16 -27.07
C LYS A 52 -7.59 10.32 -27.12
N ARG A 53 -8.11 10.67 -28.31
CA ARG A 53 -9.55 10.82 -28.55
C ARG A 53 -10.23 11.75 -27.56
N GLU A 54 -9.64 12.91 -27.32
CA GLU A 54 -10.14 13.91 -26.35
C GLU A 54 -10.22 13.42 -24.90
N ILE A 55 -9.49 12.35 -24.55
CA ILE A 55 -9.36 11.84 -23.19
C ILE A 55 -7.94 12.10 -22.70
N PHE A 56 -7.83 12.71 -21.51
CA PHE A 56 -6.59 12.78 -20.76
C PHE A 56 -6.50 11.53 -19.87
N LYS A 57 -5.72 10.53 -20.30
CA LYS A 57 -5.58 9.28 -19.56
C LYS A 57 -4.34 9.32 -18.69
N ILE A 58 -4.52 9.39 -17.38
CA ILE A 58 -3.46 9.31 -16.39
C ILE A 58 -3.08 7.83 -16.18
N LYS A 59 -1.85 7.48 -16.51
CA LYS A 59 -1.27 6.16 -16.23
C LYS A 59 -0.75 6.10 -14.80
N GLU A 60 0.01 7.11 -14.40
CA GLU A 60 0.56 7.21 -13.05
C GLU A 60 0.72 8.68 -12.64
N MET A 61 0.37 8.98 -11.39
CA MET A 61 0.61 10.28 -10.77
C MET A 61 1.27 10.05 -9.41
N VAL A 62 2.50 10.51 -9.25
CA VAL A 62 3.30 10.36 -8.02
C VAL A 62 3.74 11.72 -7.52
N TYR A 63 3.54 11.98 -6.24
CA TYR A 63 3.90 13.25 -5.60
C TYR A 63 4.43 13.03 -4.19
N LEU A 64 5.33 13.91 -3.76
CA LEU A 64 5.95 13.86 -2.44
C LEU A 64 5.26 14.77 -1.42
N ASN A 65 4.47 15.73 -1.89
CA ASN A 65 3.74 16.71 -1.08
C ASN A 65 2.46 17.19 -1.77
N ASP A 66 1.61 17.92 -1.04
CA ASP A 66 0.33 18.40 -1.53
C ASP A 66 0.47 19.55 -2.55
N GLU A 67 1.54 20.35 -2.48
CA GLU A 67 1.84 21.38 -3.47
C GLU A 67 2.05 20.74 -4.85
N ALA A 68 2.88 19.71 -4.96
CA ALA A 68 3.11 18.97 -6.19
C ALA A 68 1.82 18.31 -6.70
N ARG A 69 1.00 17.74 -5.79
CA ARG A 69 -0.30 17.17 -6.15
C ARG A 69 -1.20 18.22 -6.83
N ARG A 70 -1.36 19.39 -6.21
CA ARG A 70 -2.16 20.50 -6.77
C ARG A 70 -1.60 20.97 -8.09
N GLY A 71 -0.30 21.24 -8.18
CA GLY A 71 0.32 21.69 -9.42
C GLY A 71 0.17 20.72 -10.59
N MET A 72 0.19 19.39 -10.32
CA MET A 72 -0.09 18.41 -11.37
C MET A 72 -1.57 18.39 -11.77
N TRP A 73 -2.51 18.57 -10.85
CA TRP A 73 -3.92 18.72 -11.20
C TRP A 73 -4.18 20.02 -11.97
N ASP A 74 -3.53 21.13 -11.62
CA ASP A 74 -3.59 22.37 -12.39
C ASP A 74 -3.08 22.15 -13.82
N TYR A 75 -2.01 21.38 -13.98
CA TYR A 75 -1.50 20.99 -15.29
C TYR A 75 -2.53 20.15 -16.09
N VAL A 76 -3.18 19.18 -15.45
CA VAL A 76 -4.24 18.38 -16.10
C VAL A 76 -5.39 19.27 -16.53
N THR A 77 -5.87 20.16 -15.66
CA THR A 77 -7.00 21.05 -15.96
C THR A 77 -6.66 22.09 -17.02
N ALA A 78 -5.39 22.48 -17.17
CA ALA A 78 -4.97 23.38 -18.26
C ALA A 78 -5.22 22.82 -19.65
N HIS A 79 -5.48 21.51 -19.79
CA HIS A 79 -5.83 20.86 -21.05
C HIS A 79 -7.35 20.91 -21.39
N TYR A 80 -8.14 21.65 -20.60
CA TYR A 80 -9.61 21.69 -20.72
C TYR A 80 -10.15 21.95 -22.13
N SER A 81 -9.39 22.67 -22.96
CA SER A 81 -9.79 22.96 -24.36
C SER A 81 -9.52 21.81 -25.34
N MET A 82 -8.79 20.81 -24.93
CA MET A 82 -8.34 19.68 -25.77
C MET A 82 -8.99 18.36 -25.36
N VAL A 83 -9.58 18.28 -24.16
CA VAL A 83 -10.12 17.05 -23.60
C VAL A 83 -11.52 17.25 -23.05
N THR A 84 -12.34 16.21 -23.18
CA THR A 84 -13.71 16.16 -22.65
C THR A 84 -13.79 15.28 -21.40
N GLU A 85 -12.78 14.45 -21.17
CA GLU A 85 -12.74 13.50 -20.05
C GLU A 85 -11.32 13.36 -19.52
N VAL A 86 -11.19 13.21 -18.20
CA VAL A 86 -9.98 12.77 -17.52
C VAL A 86 -10.24 11.39 -16.92
N SER A 87 -9.42 10.41 -17.23
CA SER A 87 -9.53 9.06 -16.69
C SER A 87 -8.19 8.57 -16.16
N GLY A 88 -8.20 7.61 -15.23
CA GLY A 88 -6.98 7.02 -14.67
C GLY A 88 -7.24 6.09 -13.53
N CYS A 89 -6.17 5.49 -13.01
CA CYS A 89 -6.23 4.61 -11.85
C CYS A 89 -5.80 5.35 -10.57
N ASN A 90 -6.58 5.18 -9.52
CA ASN A 90 -6.26 5.67 -8.19
C ASN A 90 -5.83 4.48 -7.31
N TYR A 91 -4.54 4.38 -7.02
CA TYR A 91 -3.97 3.29 -6.22
C TYR A 91 -3.92 3.61 -4.72
N THR A 92 -4.34 4.82 -4.30
CA THR A 92 -4.17 5.28 -2.91
C THR A 92 -5.25 4.78 -1.95
N ASN A 93 -6.34 4.18 -2.43
CA ASN A 93 -7.52 3.83 -1.63
C ASN A 93 -8.21 5.01 -0.89
N HIS A 94 -7.85 6.25 -1.21
CA HIS A 94 -8.56 7.44 -0.77
C HIS A 94 -9.45 7.94 -1.89
N SER A 95 -10.67 8.38 -1.56
CA SER A 95 -11.54 8.97 -2.57
C SER A 95 -10.89 10.22 -3.17
N LEU A 96 -10.78 10.25 -4.48
CA LEU A 96 -10.25 11.41 -5.20
C LEU A 96 -11.23 12.60 -5.14
N ALA A 97 -12.52 12.33 -5.08
CA ALA A 97 -13.58 13.33 -4.99
C ALA A 97 -13.36 14.35 -3.87
N PHE A 98 -12.87 13.90 -2.70
CA PHE A 98 -12.61 14.78 -1.55
C PHE A 98 -11.49 15.80 -1.81
N THR A 99 -10.57 15.52 -2.74
CA THR A 99 -9.39 16.34 -3.01
C THR A 99 -9.51 17.23 -4.25
N LEU A 100 -10.60 17.08 -5.01
CA LEU A 100 -10.90 17.91 -6.17
C LEU A 100 -11.88 19.03 -5.81
N GLU A 101 -11.77 20.18 -6.48
CA GLU A 101 -12.72 21.30 -6.30
C GLU A 101 -14.12 20.92 -6.78
N ASP A 102 -14.21 20.18 -7.89
CA ASP A 102 -15.46 19.57 -8.37
C ASP A 102 -15.41 18.06 -8.10
N SER A 103 -16.36 17.61 -7.28
CA SER A 103 -16.46 16.21 -6.85
C SER A 103 -17.34 15.35 -7.77
N ASP A 104 -17.82 15.89 -8.92
CA ASP A 104 -18.61 15.12 -9.89
C ASP A 104 -17.74 14.16 -10.68
N ILE A 105 -17.28 13.12 -10.00
CA ILE A 105 -16.46 12.05 -10.57
C ILE A 105 -17.13 10.69 -10.39
N ARG A 106 -16.79 9.76 -11.27
CA ARG A 106 -17.15 8.34 -11.11
C ARG A 106 -15.94 7.55 -10.63
N GLU A 107 -16.01 6.97 -9.44
CA GLU A 107 -15.02 6.02 -8.95
C GLU A 107 -15.54 4.59 -9.07
N THR A 108 -14.76 3.69 -9.68
CA THR A 108 -15.05 2.26 -9.78
C THR A 108 -13.96 1.47 -9.07
N VAL A 109 -14.34 0.64 -8.11
CA VAL A 109 -13.39 -0.21 -7.37
C VAL A 109 -13.27 -1.55 -8.09
N GLN A 110 -12.03 -1.88 -8.48
CA GLN A 110 -11.71 -3.16 -9.11
C GLN A 110 -10.57 -3.85 -8.36
N PRO A 111 -10.61 -5.19 -8.15
CA PRO A 111 -9.45 -5.93 -7.69
C PRO A 111 -8.30 -5.77 -8.69
N TYR A 112 -7.12 -5.42 -8.21
CA TYR A 112 -5.97 -5.18 -9.08
C TYR A 112 -4.90 -6.27 -8.92
N VAL A 113 -4.43 -6.51 -7.69
CA VAL A 113 -3.43 -7.53 -7.41
C VAL A 113 -3.87 -8.45 -6.29
N MET A 114 -3.33 -9.67 -6.29
CA MET A 114 -3.37 -10.58 -5.15
C MET A 114 -1.98 -10.69 -4.53
N ALA A 115 -1.92 -10.66 -3.21
CA ALA A 115 -0.70 -10.89 -2.46
C ALA A 115 -0.86 -12.12 -1.55
N ARG A 116 0.25 -12.84 -1.32
CA ARG A 116 0.32 -13.94 -0.38
C ARG A 116 1.66 -13.93 0.34
N ILE A 117 1.64 -14.07 1.65
CA ILE A 117 2.84 -14.35 2.42
C ILE A 117 3.22 -15.82 2.18
N VAL A 118 4.40 -16.04 1.61
CA VAL A 118 4.91 -17.38 1.29
C VAL A 118 5.61 -18.01 2.51
N ASP A 119 6.38 -17.22 3.23
CA ASP A 119 7.06 -17.61 4.48
C ASP A 119 6.68 -16.60 5.57
N PHE A 120 5.80 -17.02 6.50
CA PHE A 120 5.30 -16.14 7.54
C PHE A 120 6.39 -15.75 8.54
N ALA A 121 7.28 -16.68 8.90
CA ALA A 121 8.37 -16.40 9.83
C ALA A 121 9.34 -15.35 9.26
N ALA A 122 9.81 -15.55 8.02
CA ALA A 122 10.71 -14.61 7.36
C ALA A 122 10.04 -13.25 7.13
N PHE A 123 8.76 -13.24 6.75
CA PHE A 123 8.00 -12.01 6.54
C PHE A 123 7.86 -11.21 7.84
N ILE A 124 7.45 -11.88 8.93
CA ILE A 124 7.20 -11.20 10.21
C ILE A 124 8.50 -10.63 10.79
N MET A 125 9.63 -11.31 10.60
CA MET A 125 10.94 -10.81 11.04
C MET A 125 11.42 -9.56 10.30
N SER A 126 10.93 -9.35 9.08
CA SER A 126 11.23 -8.16 8.27
C SER A 126 10.14 -7.09 8.37
N TYR A 127 9.05 -7.37 9.11
CA TYR A 127 7.89 -6.49 9.16
C TYR A 127 8.14 -5.28 10.07
N ASN A 128 7.85 -4.09 9.58
CA ASN A 128 7.95 -2.86 10.35
C ASN A 128 6.66 -2.64 11.16
N PHE A 129 6.62 -3.18 12.37
CA PHE A 129 5.54 -2.90 13.28
C PHE A 129 5.52 -1.43 13.68
N ALA A 130 4.29 -0.89 13.85
CA ALA A 130 4.10 0.45 14.42
C ALA A 130 4.31 0.39 15.96
N GLU A 131 3.87 1.31 16.67
CA GLU A 131 3.84 1.57 18.12
C GLU A 131 4.03 0.35 19.05
N ALA A 132 5.07 -0.47 18.82
CA ALA A 132 5.42 -1.58 19.68
C ALA A 132 6.07 -1.08 20.97
N SER A 133 5.70 -1.68 22.09
CA SER A 133 6.28 -1.37 23.42
C SER A 133 7.12 -2.56 23.90
N SER A 134 8.16 -2.26 24.66
CA SER A 134 8.95 -3.32 25.33
C SER A 134 8.07 -4.19 26.20
N GLY A 135 8.17 -5.50 25.99
CA GLY A 135 7.37 -6.49 26.71
C GLY A 135 6.04 -6.85 26.02
N ASP A 136 5.66 -6.17 24.95
CA ASP A 136 4.58 -6.65 24.09
C ASP A 136 4.96 -8.01 23.51
N ALA A 137 3.98 -8.89 23.41
CA ALA A 137 4.13 -10.17 22.72
C ALA A 137 2.79 -10.60 22.14
N ILE A 138 2.81 -11.24 20.97
CA ILE A 138 1.62 -11.77 20.33
C ILE A 138 1.91 -13.12 19.69
N THR A 139 1.00 -14.07 19.83
CA THR A 139 1.05 -15.37 19.14
C THR A 139 0.10 -15.33 17.96
N PHE A 140 0.63 -15.53 16.77
CA PHE A 140 -0.13 -15.74 15.54
C PHE A 140 -0.30 -17.23 15.31
N ARG A 141 -1.54 -17.72 15.36
CA ARG A 141 -1.89 -19.08 14.94
C ARG A 141 -2.34 -19.01 13.48
N ILE A 142 -1.48 -19.46 12.59
CA ILE A 142 -1.69 -19.35 11.15
C ILE A 142 -2.16 -20.69 10.59
N HIS A 143 -3.21 -20.63 9.74
CA HIS A 143 -3.70 -21.75 8.98
C HIS A 143 -3.36 -21.60 7.51
N ASP A 144 -2.59 -22.54 6.98
CA ASP A 144 -2.17 -22.57 5.57
C ASP A 144 -2.28 -23.98 4.98
N LYS A 145 -3.31 -24.20 4.17
CA LYS A 145 -3.58 -25.50 3.54
C LYS A 145 -2.64 -25.85 2.37
N VAL A 146 -1.73 -24.96 2.01
CA VAL A 146 -0.86 -25.09 0.82
C VAL A 146 0.60 -25.21 1.19
N LEU A 147 1.05 -24.48 2.21
CA LEU A 147 2.44 -24.41 2.63
C LEU A 147 2.56 -24.82 4.11
N ASP A 148 2.92 -26.07 4.35
CA ASP A 148 2.91 -26.72 5.67
C ASP A 148 3.79 -26.00 6.70
N TRP A 149 4.85 -25.31 6.26
CA TRP A 149 5.73 -24.54 7.18
C TRP A 149 5.06 -23.30 7.76
N ASN A 150 3.94 -22.84 7.21
CA ASN A 150 3.13 -21.77 7.77
C ASN A 150 2.01 -22.28 8.70
N GLU A 151 1.63 -23.57 8.65
CA GLU A 151 0.55 -24.17 9.46
C GLU A 151 1.01 -24.40 10.90
N GLN A 152 1.25 -23.30 11.65
CA GLN A 152 1.74 -23.37 13.03
C GLN A 152 1.53 -22.04 13.78
N GLU A 153 2.02 -22.01 15.02
CA GLU A 153 2.05 -20.82 15.87
C GLU A 153 3.39 -20.10 15.78
N PHE A 154 3.31 -18.78 15.68
CA PHE A 154 4.46 -17.87 15.68
C PHE A 154 4.29 -16.83 16.77
N THR A 155 5.11 -16.85 17.78
CA THR A 155 5.09 -15.82 18.84
C THR A 155 6.13 -14.76 18.55
N VAL A 156 5.68 -13.53 18.44
CA VAL A 156 6.54 -12.34 18.25
C VAL A 156 6.66 -11.63 19.59
N ARG A 157 7.89 -11.34 20.02
CA ARG A 157 8.21 -10.52 21.20
C ARG A 157 8.91 -9.24 20.82
N PHE A 158 8.50 -8.14 21.41
CA PHE A 158 9.03 -6.82 21.15
C PHE A 158 9.99 -6.37 22.24
N HIS A 159 11.09 -5.74 21.85
CA HIS A 159 12.19 -5.32 22.70
C HIS A 159 12.24 -3.79 22.84
N ALA A 160 12.95 -3.31 23.88
CA ALA A 160 13.08 -1.90 24.20
C ALA A 160 13.83 -1.08 23.13
N ASP A 161 14.63 -1.74 22.31
CA ASP A 161 15.39 -1.14 21.20
C ASP A 161 14.57 -1.01 19.90
N GLY A 162 13.27 -1.36 19.94
CA GLY A 162 12.37 -1.34 18.77
C GLY A 162 12.50 -2.57 17.88
N THR A 163 13.38 -3.52 18.21
CA THR A 163 13.47 -4.81 17.50
C THR A 163 12.41 -5.80 17.97
N HIS A 164 12.22 -6.87 17.22
CA HIS A 164 11.37 -7.99 17.63
C HIS A 164 12.01 -9.32 17.23
N THR A 165 11.62 -10.38 17.90
CA THR A 165 12.14 -11.75 17.70
C THR A 165 11.01 -12.77 17.75
N LEU A 166 11.20 -13.92 17.09
CA LEU A 166 10.36 -15.09 17.30
C LEU A 166 10.75 -15.80 18.60
N SER A 167 9.76 -16.22 19.36
CA SER A 167 9.90 -16.92 20.65
C SER A 167 9.17 -18.25 20.63
N ALA A 168 9.74 -19.27 21.26
CA ALA A 168 9.07 -20.55 21.49
C ALA A 168 8.00 -20.48 22.60
N GLU A 169 8.07 -19.46 23.47
CA GLU A 169 7.10 -19.29 24.55
C GLU A 169 5.86 -18.55 24.04
N PRO A 170 4.64 -19.10 24.19
CA PRO A 170 3.43 -18.46 23.73
C PRO A 170 3.13 -17.17 24.51
N SER A 171 2.43 -16.26 23.87
CA SER A 171 1.86 -15.05 24.48
C SER A 171 0.42 -15.32 24.96
N PRO A 172 -0.05 -14.62 26.00
CA PRO A 172 -1.47 -14.65 26.37
C PRO A 172 -2.37 -13.98 25.30
N TYR A 173 -1.78 -13.21 24.40
CA TYR A 173 -2.48 -12.55 23.30
C TYR A 173 -2.34 -13.41 22.03
N THR A 174 -3.41 -14.13 21.68
CA THR A 174 -3.40 -15.04 20.52
C THR A 174 -4.36 -14.51 19.43
N ALA A 175 -3.87 -14.48 18.21
CA ALA A 175 -4.60 -14.13 17.01
C ALA A 175 -4.60 -15.31 16.04
N GLU A 176 -5.77 -15.91 15.81
CA GLU A 176 -5.93 -17.08 14.94
C GLU A 176 -6.60 -16.69 13.63
N MET A 177 -5.99 -17.09 12.50
CA MET A 177 -6.46 -16.72 11.16
C MET A 177 -5.82 -17.56 10.06
N SER A 178 -6.42 -17.52 8.87
CA SER A 178 -5.77 -18.06 7.67
C SER A 178 -4.61 -17.18 7.22
N ILE A 179 -3.65 -17.75 6.48
CA ILE A 179 -2.53 -17.01 5.87
C ILE A 179 -3.03 -15.87 4.94
N GLY A 180 -4.14 -16.08 4.22
CA GLY A 180 -4.74 -15.03 3.39
C GLY A 180 -5.28 -13.87 4.21
N THR A 181 -5.87 -14.13 5.38
CA THR A 181 -6.32 -13.09 6.32
C THR A 181 -5.12 -12.36 6.93
N ALA A 182 -4.07 -13.09 7.33
CA ALA A 182 -2.83 -12.50 7.82
C ALA A 182 -2.19 -11.58 6.76
N THR A 183 -2.11 -12.04 5.49
CA THR A 183 -1.63 -11.22 4.37
C THR A 183 -2.46 -9.95 4.22
N CYS A 184 -3.79 -10.08 4.20
CA CYS A 184 -4.72 -8.94 4.09
C CYS A 184 -4.52 -7.92 5.21
N MET A 185 -4.33 -8.38 6.44
CA MET A 185 -4.15 -7.54 7.62
C MET A 185 -2.77 -6.86 7.64
N LEU A 186 -1.70 -7.63 7.45
CA LEU A 186 -0.32 -7.14 7.52
C LEU A 186 0.05 -6.24 6.33
N MET A 187 -0.56 -6.44 5.16
CA MET A 187 -0.44 -5.53 4.01
C MET A 187 -1.34 -4.28 4.13
N GLY A 188 -2.04 -4.10 5.26
CA GLY A 188 -2.84 -2.89 5.52
C GLY A 188 -4.15 -2.78 4.71
N TYR A 189 -4.60 -3.87 4.04
CA TYR A 189 -5.84 -3.82 3.26
C TYR A 189 -7.09 -3.75 4.14
N LYS A 190 -7.13 -4.54 5.23
CA LYS A 190 -8.23 -4.49 6.22
C LYS A 190 -7.67 -4.47 7.64
N ARG A 191 -8.32 -3.69 8.51
CA ARG A 191 -7.92 -3.56 9.90
C ARG A 191 -8.33 -4.77 10.75
N PRO A 192 -7.60 -5.08 11.84
CA PRO A 192 -7.90 -6.19 12.75
C PRO A 192 -9.34 -6.21 13.25
N ALA A 193 -9.87 -5.09 13.70
CA ALA A 193 -11.24 -4.98 14.20
C ALA A 193 -12.28 -5.34 13.14
N TYR A 194 -12.08 -4.91 11.89
CA TYR A 194 -12.95 -5.28 10.79
C TYR A 194 -12.87 -6.79 10.48
N LEU A 195 -11.67 -7.37 10.43
CA LEU A 195 -11.48 -8.80 10.17
C LEU A 195 -12.12 -9.66 11.25
N LYS A 196 -12.05 -9.22 12.50
CA LYS A 196 -12.78 -9.85 13.61
C LYS A 196 -14.30 -9.74 13.44
N SER A 197 -14.82 -8.59 13.04
CA SER A 197 -16.27 -8.38 12.88
C SER A 197 -16.90 -9.25 11.79
N ILE A 198 -16.12 -9.79 10.88
CA ILE A 198 -16.54 -10.68 9.79
C ILE A 198 -16.03 -12.12 9.96
N ASP A 199 -15.65 -12.50 11.18
CA ASP A 199 -15.19 -13.84 11.58
C ASP A 199 -13.97 -14.37 10.77
N ARG A 200 -13.13 -13.46 10.26
CA ARG A 200 -11.87 -13.81 9.60
C ARG A 200 -10.68 -13.83 10.55
N LEU A 201 -10.80 -13.19 11.70
CA LEU A 201 -9.82 -13.15 12.78
C LEU A 201 -10.50 -13.59 14.09
N THR A 202 -9.97 -14.63 14.71
CA THR A 202 -10.34 -15.03 16.07
C THR A 202 -9.34 -14.45 17.06
N ALA A 203 -9.77 -13.50 17.87
CA ALA A 203 -8.97 -12.84 18.89
C ALA A 203 -9.89 -12.23 19.96
N ASP A 204 -9.41 -12.09 21.18
CA ASP A 204 -10.14 -11.36 22.22
C ASP A 204 -10.05 -9.83 22.00
N ALA A 205 -10.71 -9.05 22.84
CA ALA A 205 -10.71 -7.59 22.70
C ALA A 205 -9.31 -6.98 22.94
N LYS A 206 -8.53 -7.53 23.88
CA LYS A 206 -7.19 -7.03 24.20
C LYS A 206 -6.20 -7.34 23.07
N THR A 207 -6.24 -8.55 22.54
CA THR A 207 -5.43 -8.96 21.38
C THR A 207 -5.77 -8.13 20.16
N THR A 208 -7.06 -7.85 19.92
CA THR A 208 -7.48 -6.99 18.80
C THR A 208 -6.94 -5.57 18.96
N ALA A 209 -7.03 -4.99 20.16
CA ALA A 209 -6.49 -3.66 20.43
C ALA A 209 -4.96 -3.60 20.28
N LEU A 210 -4.26 -4.67 20.69
CA LEU A 210 -2.81 -4.80 20.50
C LEU A 210 -2.47 -4.83 18.99
N LEU A 211 -3.18 -5.62 18.19
CA LEU A 211 -3.00 -5.66 16.73
C LEU A 211 -3.29 -4.31 16.07
N GLU A 212 -4.34 -3.60 16.49
CA GLU A 212 -4.67 -2.26 15.97
C GLU A 212 -3.53 -1.26 16.19
N ARG A 213 -2.80 -1.39 17.29
CA ARG A 213 -1.65 -0.55 17.61
C ARG A 213 -0.38 -0.99 16.87
N LEU A 214 -0.13 -2.30 16.78
CA LEU A 214 1.09 -2.86 16.18
C LEU A 214 1.12 -2.77 14.66
N ILE A 215 -0.04 -2.84 14.00
CA ILE A 215 -0.10 -2.86 12.54
C ILE A 215 -0.23 -1.44 12.00
N PRO A 216 0.70 -0.99 11.14
CA PRO A 216 0.63 0.33 10.53
C PRO A 216 -0.73 0.62 9.87
N THR A 217 -1.18 1.85 9.93
CA THR A 217 -2.47 2.27 9.36
C THR A 217 -2.40 2.53 7.86
N GLY A 218 -1.20 2.60 7.29
CA GLY A 218 -0.98 2.78 5.85
C GLY A 218 -1.52 1.60 5.05
N LYS A 219 -2.25 1.90 3.97
CA LYS A 219 -2.67 0.88 3.00
C LYS A 219 -1.55 0.65 2.00
N ALA A 220 -1.43 -0.60 1.52
CA ALA A 220 -0.49 -0.92 0.47
C ALA A 220 -0.83 -0.17 -0.82
N TYR A 221 0.17 0.45 -1.41
CA TYR A 221 0.13 1.07 -2.72
C TYR A 221 0.87 0.15 -3.70
N PHE A 222 0.22 -0.17 -4.81
CA PHE A 222 0.83 -0.97 -5.85
C PHE A 222 0.30 -0.52 -7.21
N SER A 223 1.15 0.06 -8.05
CA SER A 223 0.81 0.60 -9.37
C SER A 223 1.49 -0.14 -10.52
N ASP A 224 2.36 -1.10 -10.21
CA ASP A 224 3.13 -1.83 -11.22
C ASP A 224 2.32 -2.95 -11.87
N TYR A 225 2.64 -3.25 -13.13
CA TYR A 225 2.18 -4.46 -13.80
C TYR A 225 3.03 -5.66 -13.35
N ILE A 226 2.39 -6.82 -13.14
CA ILE A 226 3.04 -8.10 -12.86
C ILE A 226 2.72 -9.07 -14.01
#